data_ce3d69af79d95580739cd96a12c51293
#
_entry.id   ce3d69af79d95580739cd96a12c51293
#
_cell.length_a   1.000
_cell.length_b   1.000
_cell.length_c   1.000
_cell.angle_alpha   90.00
_cell.angle_beta   90.00
_cell.angle_gamma   90.00
#
_symmetry.space_group_name_H-M   'P 1'
#
loop_
_entity.id
_entity.type
_entity.pdbx_description
1 polymer ?
#
loop_
_entity_poly.entity_id
_entity_poly.type
_entity_poly.pdbx_seq_one_letter_code
_entity_poly.pdbx_strand_id
1 'polypeptide(L)'
;MFYTLLFTGLRRSEALALRWRDVDLVLRYISVNRTLHQLNDKSFVFRQPKTEKSRRTVALPPFLSIVLRQHQESQQKQRALLATAVSDDDLIFAQLDGSPLLPHSITNAWRRLVKQAGFQGVRLHDARHTHATLMLKQGVNAKITSERLGHSSVVITLDTYSHVLPGLQEAAARGFDEGLGRTTQDVISSTG
;
A
#
# COMPACT_ATOMS: atom_id res chain seq x y z
N MET A 1 6.45 9.17 -1.13
CA MET A 1 5.28 8.84 -0.29
C MET A 1 4.06 8.35 -1.08
N PHE A 2 3.53 9.07 -2.08
CA PHE A 2 2.29 8.66 -2.78
C PHE A 2 2.44 7.32 -3.51
N TYR A 3 3.58 7.05 -4.14
CA TYR A 3 3.88 5.71 -4.67
C TYR A 3 3.79 4.64 -3.57
N THR A 4 4.35 4.89 -2.38
CA THR A 4 4.26 3.93 -1.27
C THR A 4 2.82 3.63 -0.91
N LEU A 5 1.98 4.65 -0.75
CA LEU A 5 0.55 4.46 -0.44
C LEU A 5 -0.17 3.66 -1.54
N LEU A 6 0.06 3.99 -2.81
CA LEU A 6 -0.61 3.34 -3.94
C LEU A 6 -0.14 1.89 -4.12
N PHE A 7 1.17 1.63 -4.03
CA PHE A 7 1.74 0.30 -4.31
C PHE A 7 1.72 -0.67 -3.13
N THR A 8 1.42 -0.19 -1.91
CA THR A 8 1.37 -1.04 -0.70
C THR A 8 -0.01 -1.10 -0.05
N GLY A 9 -0.88 -0.15 -0.35
CA GLY A 9 -2.17 0.00 0.31
C GLY A 9 -2.07 0.43 1.78
N LEU A 10 -0.93 0.95 2.24
CA LEU A 10 -0.76 1.45 3.60
C LEU A 10 -1.74 2.58 3.92
N ARG A 11 -2.15 2.67 5.18
CA ARG A 11 -2.86 3.86 5.68
C ARG A 11 -1.90 5.04 5.76
N ARG A 12 -2.40 6.27 5.58
CA ARG A 12 -1.58 7.49 5.72
C ARG A 12 -0.79 7.52 7.04
N SER A 13 -1.45 7.18 8.15
CA SER A 13 -0.83 7.16 9.48
C SER A 13 0.26 6.09 9.63
N GLU A 14 0.15 4.97 8.92
CA GLU A 14 1.16 3.92 8.85
C GLU A 14 2.37 4.41 8.05
N ALA A 15 2.14 4.96 6.85
CA ALA A 15 3.22 5.47 6.00
C ALA A 15 4.00 6.61 6.66
N LEU A 16 3.32 7.54 7.34
CA LEU A 16 3.95 8.64 8.08
C LEU A 16 4.77 8.18 9.30
N ALA A 17 4.55 6.96 9.76
CA ALA A 17 5.27 6.39 10.89
C ALA A 17 6.46 5.49 10.48
N LEU A 18 6.63 5.20 9.18
CA LEU A 18 7.70 4.32 8.71
C LEU A 18 9.08 4.93 8.97
N ARG A 19 9.99 4.09 9.47
CA ARG A 19 11.42 4.38 9.62
C ARG A 19 12.22 3.56 8.61
N TRP A 20 13.46 3.92 8.39
CA TRP A 20 14.33 3.14 7.52
C TRP A 20 14.52 1.70 8.00
N ARG A 21 14.66 1.46 9.30
CA ARG A 21 14.72 0.09 9.86
C ARG A 21 13.46 -0.75 9.68
N ASP A 22 12.33 -0.13 9.36
CA ASP A 22 11.09 -0.83 9.10
C ASP A 22 11.00 -1.32 7.64
N VAL A 23 12.01 -1.00 6.79
CA VAL A 23 12.04 -1.33 5.36
C VAL A 23 13.32 -2.06 5.01
N ASP A 24 13.18 -3.25 4.45
CA ASP A 24 14.28 -3.96 3.83
C ASP A 24 14.19 -3.80 2.30
N LEU A 25 15.12 -3.04 1.72
CA LEU A 25 15.17 -2.78 0.29
C LEU A 25 15.81 -3.92 -0.50
N VAL A 26 16.53 -4.86 0.17
CA VAL A 26 17.14 -6.04 -0.44
C VAL A 26 16.12 -7.16 -0.52
N LEU A 27 15.53 -7.54 0.63
CA LEU A 27 14.47 -8.54 0.71
C LEU A 27 13.10 -8.00 0.27
N ARG A 28 13.01 -6.70 0.05
CA ARG A 28 11.84 -5.99 -0.48
C ARG A 28 10.57 -6.17 0.34
N TYR A 29 10.60 -5.77 1.58
CA TYR A 29 9.42 -5.71 2.44
C TYR A 29 9.39 -4.48 3.35
N ILE A 30 8.18 -4.15 3.81
CA ILE A 30 7.92 -3.16 4.86
C ILE A 30 7.28 -3.87 6.04
N SER A 31 7.81 -3.63 7.24
CA SER A 31 7.20 -4.02 8.51
C SER A 31 6.33 -2.90 9.05
N VAL A 32 5.01 -3.09 9.03
CA VAL A 32 4.05 -2.13 9.56
C VAL A 32 3.82 -2.43 11.03
N ASN A 33 4.43 -1.66 11.92
CA ASN A 33 4.42 -1.91 13.36
C ASN A 33 4.00 -0.69 14.20
N ARG A 34 3.73 0.46 13.58
CA ARG A 34 3.28 1.67 14.28
C ARG A 34 2.51 2.61 13.35
N THR A 35 1.85 3.58 13.98
CA THR A 35 1.07 4.63 13.31
C THR A 35 1.38 5.98 13.92
N LEU A 36 1.36 7.05 13.13
CA LEU A 36 1.51 8.43 13.58
C LEU A 36 0.12 9.05 13.81
N HIS A 37 -0.07 9.64 14.96
CA HIS A 37 -1.26 10.42 15.30
C HIS A 37 -0.85 11.83 15.71
N GLN A 38 -1.59 12.82 15.22
CA GLN A 38 -1.49 14.19 15.69
C GLN A 38 -2.56 14.41 16.75
N LEU A 39 -2.18 14.94 17.90
CA LEU A 39 -3.09 15.26 18.99
C LEU A 39 -3.69 16.67 18.81
N ASN A 40 -4.66 17.02 19.65
CA ASN A 40 -5.36 18.31 19.59
C ASN A 40 -4.41 19.50 19.87
N ASP A 41 -3.41 19.30 20.71
CA ASP A 41 -2.33 20.26 21.01
C ASP A 41 -1.28 20.36 19.90
N LYS A 42 -1.53 19.72 18.74
CA LYS A 42 -0.65 19.61 17.57
C LYS A 42 0.62 18.77 17.78
N SER A 43 0.84 18.20 18.95
CA SER A 43 1.93 17.25 19.19
C SER A 43 1.71 15.93 18.42
N PHE A 44 2.78 15.15 18.26
CA PHE A 44 2.76 13.88 17.56
C PHE A 44 2.97 12.72 18.55
N VAL A 45 2.18 11.66 18.35
CA VAL A 45 2.32 10.41 19.12
C VAL A 45 2.41 9.23 18.16
N PHE A 46 3.44 8.42 18.34
CA PHE A 46 3.55 7.12 17.68
C PHE A 46 2.89 6.06 18.54
N ARG A 47 1.92 5.36 17.95
CA ARG A 47 1.19 4.28 18.63
C ARG A 47 1.45 2.96 17.94
N GLN A 48 1.58 1.90 18.74
CA GLN A 48 1.55 0.54 18.21
C GLN A 48 0.14 0.21 17.72
N PRO A 49 -0.02 -0.61 16.68
CA PRO A 49 -1.32 -1.08 16.25
C PRO A 49 -2.03 -1.80 17.39
N LYS A 50 -3.33 -1.54 17.54
CA LYS A 50 -4.16 -2.09 18.63
C LYS A 50 -4.32 -3.61 18.59
N THR A 51 -4.09 -4.25 17.44
CA THR A 51 -4.24 -5.70 17.25
C THR A 51 -3.00 -6.28 16.60
N GLU A 52 -2.68 -7.53 16.89
CA GLU A 52 -1.58 -8.27 16.23
C GLU A 52 -1.76 -8.33 14.70
N LYS A 53 -2.99 -8.50 14.22
CA LYS A 53 -3.30 -8.50 12.78
C LYS A 53 -2.98 -7.17 12.08
N SER A 54 -2.86 -6.08 12.83
CA SER A 54 -2.45 -4.80 12.28
C SER A 54 -0.94 -4.68 12.14
N ARG A 55 -0.15 -5.53 12.84
CA ARG A 55 1.27 -5.73 12.58
C ARG A 55 1.39 -6.71 11.44
N ARG A 56 2.02 -6.29 10.37
CA ARG A 56 2.13 -7.10 9.16
C ARG A 56 3.37 -6.73 8.36
N THR A 57 3.79 -7.68 7.56
CA THR A 57 4.82 -7.46 6.55
C THR A 57 4.16 -7.30 5.19
N VAL A 58 4.56 -6.28 4.45
CA VAL A 58 4.05 -5.96 3.12
C VAL A 58 5.20 -6.05 2.11
N ALA A 59 5.13 -7.00 1.19
CA ALA A 59 6.11 -7.14 0.13
C ALA A 59 6.09 -5.92 -0.81
N LEU A 60 7.28 -5.45 -1.20
CA LEU A 60 7.46 -4.32 -2.10
C LEU A 60 7.64 -4.79 -3.54
N PRO A 61 6.96 -4.20 -4.52
CA PRO A 61 7.30 -4.41 -5.90
C PRO A 61 8.69 -3.81 -6.21
N PRO A 62 9.45 -4.41 -7.16
CA PRO A 62 10.80 -3.95 -7.50
C PRO A 62 10.90 -2.45 -7.78
N PHE A 63 9.93 -1.91 -8.52
CA PHE A 63 9.84 -0.48 -8.81
C PHE A 63 9.85 0.38 -7.54
N LEU A 64 9.04 0.02 -6.53
CA LEU A 64 8.95 0.81 -5.30
C LEU A 64 10.24 0.74 -4.47
N SER A 65 10.97 -0.37 -4.50
CA SER A 65 12.27 -0.48 -3.85
C SER A 65 13.30 0.47 -4.46
N ILE A 66 13.29 0.63 -5.79
CA ILE A 66 14.15 1.60 -6.48
C ILE A 66 13.78 3.03 -6.08
N VAL A 67 12.50 3.37 -6.08
CA VAL A 67 12.01 4.70 -5.67
C VAL A 67 12.38 5.03 -4.24
N LEU A 68 12.26 4.05 -3.31
CA LEU A 68 12.63 4.26 -1.92
C LEU A 68 14.14 4.40 -1.73
N ARG A 69 14.96 3.67 -2.49
CA ARG A 69 16.42 3.83 -2.48
C ARG A 69 16.83 5.23 -2.93
N GLN A 70 16.30 5.70 -4.05
CA GLN A 70 16.55 7.06 -4.53
C GLN A 70 16.09 8.12 -3.52
N HIS A 71 14.98 7.88 -2.83
CA HIS A 71 14.52 8.75 -1.76
C HIS A 71 15.49 8.77 -0.57
N GLN A 72 16.02 7.62 -0.17
CA GLN A 72 17.01 7.50 0.90
C GLN A 72 18.28 8.29 0.56
N GLU A 73 18.81 8.11 -0.64
CA GLU A 73 19.98 8.84 -1.12
C GLU A 73 19.74 10.36 -1.16
N SER A 74 18.56 10.79 -1.59
CA SER A 74 18.17 12.21 -1.59
C SER A 74 18.08 12.76 -0.17
N GLN A 75 17.48 12.02 0.75
CA GLN A 75 17.38 12.41 2.18
C GLN A 75 18.76 12.49 2.83
N GLN A 76 19.65 11.54 2.54
CA GLN A 76 21.05 11.57 3.02
C GLN A 76 21.79 12.83 2.54
N LYS A 77 21.68 13.16 1.25
CA LYS A 77 22.28 14.37 0.69
C LYS A 77 21.77 15.64 1.35
N GLN A 78 20.45 15.74 1.56
CA GLN A 78 19.82 16.90 2.20
C GLN A 78 20.24 17.03 3.67
N ARG A 79 20.31 15.93 4.40
CA ARG A 79 20.73 15.91 5.81
C ARG A 79 22.23 16.22 5.97
N ALA A 80 23.06 15.79 5.04
CA ALA A 80 24.47 16.13 5.00
C ALA A 80 24.71 17.64 4.88
N LEU A 81 23.88 18.36 4.12
CA LEU A 81 23.94 19.83 4.05
C LEU A 81 23.64 20.53 5.39
N LEU A 82 22.92 19.84 6.28
CA LEU A 82 22.60 20.30 7.63
C LEU A 82 23.58 19.74 8.69
N ALA A 83 24.70 19.16 8.26
CA ALA A 83 25.68 18.48 9.11
C ALA A 83 25.07 17.38 10.01
N THR A 84 24.01 16.72 9.55
CA THR A 84 23.34 15.61 10.24
C THR A 84 23.36 14.36 9.38
N ALA A 85 23.43 13.18 10.03
CA ALA A 85 23.33 11.89 9.34
C ALA A 85 21.87 11.36 9.38
N VAL A 86 21.53 10.52 8.41
CA VAL A 86 20.29 9.74 8.45
C VAL A 86 20.58 8.43 9.17
N SER A 87 19.79 8.13 10.18
CA SER A 87 19.84 6.87 10.94
C SER A 87 18.71 5.92 10.54
N ASP A 88 18.83 4.66 10.96
CA ASP A 88 17.77 3.65 10.74
C ASP A 88 16.48 3.99 11.50
N ASP A 89 16.55 4.80 12.55
CA ASP A 89 15.40 5.25 13.31
C ASP A 89 14.70 6.47 12.71
N ASP A 90 15.30 7.13 11.73
CA ASP A 90 14.71 8.29 11.08
C ASP A 90 13.49 7.90 10.24
N LEU A 91 12.51 8.80 10.22
CA LEU A 91 11.33 8.65 9.39
C LEU A 91 11.70 8.70 7.90
N ILE A 92 11.13 7.79 7.13
CA ILE A 92 11.27 7.79 5.66
C ILE A 92 10.67 9.07 5.08
N PHE A 93 9.50 9.46 5.58
CA PHE A 93 8.79 10.67 5.13
C PHE A 93 8.78 11.70 6.26
N ALA A 94 9.79 12.54 6.27
CA ALA A 94 10.02 13.56 7.29
C ALA A 94 10.19 14.95 6.68
N GLN A 95 10.19 15.97 7.53
CA GLN A 95 10.69 17.30 7.21
C GLN A 95 12.24 17.27 7.16
N LEU A 96 12.86 18.36 6.72
CA LEU A 96 14.32 18.45 6.62
C LEU A 96 15.03 18.28 7.97
N ASP A 97 14.40 18.69 9.05
CA ASP A 97 14.91 18.56 10.42
C ASP A 97 14.68 17.15 11.02
N GLY A 98 14.01 16.24 10.27
CA GLY A 98 13.66 14.90 10.72
C GLY A 98 12.31 14.81 11.43
N SER A 99 11.63 15.92 11.69
CA SER A 99 10.33 15.95 12.34
C SER A 99 9.23 15.34 11.43
N PRO A 100 8.14 14.81 12.02
CA PRO A 100 7.05 14.23 11.25
C PRO A 100 6.39 15.23 10.32
N LEU A 101 5.99 14.76 9.13
CA LEU A 101 5.14 15.54 8.22
C LEU A 101 3.73 15.67 8.81
N LEU A 102 3.15 16.85 8.66
CA LEU A 102 1.77 17.12 9.08
C LEU A 102 0.79 16.30 8.22
N PRO A 103 -0.10 15.51 8.82
CA PRO A 103 -1.04 14.66 8.06
C PRO A 103 -1.93 15.44 7.10
N HIS A 104 -2.35 16.66 7.46
CA HIS A 104 -3.17 17.50 6.58
C HIS A 104 -2.39 18.03 5.37
N SER A 105 -1.09 18.34 5.53
CA SER A 105 -0.24 18.79 4.41
C SER A 105 -0.12 17.73 3.33
N ILE A 106 -0.02 16.46 3.72
CA ILE A 106 0.00 15.32 2.80
C ILE A 106 -1.34 15.20 2.05
N THR A 107 -2.45 15.36 2.76
CA THR A 107 -3.78 15.34 2.12
C THR A 107 -3.94 16.49 1.13
N ASN A 108 -3.44 17.69 1.47
CA ASN A 108 -3.50 18.83 0.59
C ASN A 108 -2.56 18.69 -0.62
N ALA A 109 -1.36 18.11 -0.43
CA ALA A 109 -0.46 17.80 -1.54
C ALA A 109 -1.07 16.77 -2.50
N TRP A 110 -1.75 15.74 -1.98
CA TRP A 110 -2.51 14.78 -2.80
C TRP A 110 -3.60 15.46 -3.62
N ARG A 111 -4.42 16.31 -3.00
CA ARG A 111 -5.49 17.05 -3.70
C ARG A 111 -4.95 17.89 -4.85
N ARG A 112 -3.81 18.57 -4.64
CA ARG A 112 -3.14 19.34 -5.71
C ARG A 112 -2.67 18.44 -6.84
N LEU A 113 -2.01 17.32 -6.53
CA LEU A 113 -1.55 16.34 -7.52
C LEU A 113 -2.70 15.77 -8.35
N VAL A 114 -3.78 15.35 -7.70
CA VAL A 114 -4.99 14.81 -8.34
C VAL A 114 -5.62 15.84 -9.28
N LYS A 115 -5.73 17.11 -8.84
CA LYS A 115 -6.24 18.21 -9.65
C LYS A 115 -5.35 18.48 -10.86
N GLN A 116 -4.01 18.49 -10.69
CA GLN A 116 -3.06 18.66 -11.79
C GLN A 116 -3.14 17.52 -12.81
N ALA A 117 -3.46 16.31 -12.36
CA ALA A 117 -3.68 15.15 -13.23
C ALA A 117 -5.08 15.13 -13.89
N GLY A 118 -5.90 16.17 -13.71
CA GLY A 118 -7.23 16.28 -14.34
C GLY A 118 -8.34 15.51 -13.63
N PHE A 119 -8.09 14.91 -12.46
CA PHE A 119 -9.11 14.19 -11.69
C PHE A 119 -9.77 15.09 -10.65
N GLN A 120 -11.01 14.76 -10.29
CA GLN A 120 -11.76 15.43 -9.22
C GLN A 120 -12.28 14.41 -8.22
N GLY A 121 -12.43 14.83 -6.96
CA GLY A 121 -13.06 14.02 -5.91
C GLY A 121 -12.23 12.85 -5.36
N VAL A 122 -11.05 12.55 -5.92
CA VAL A 122 -10.21 11.43 -5.50
C VAL A 122 -9.48 11.77 -4.20
N ARG A 123 -9.85 11.11 -3.12
CA ARG A 123 -9.26 11.31 -1.79
C ARG A 123 -7.97 10.50 -1.64
N LEU A 124 -7.11 10.89 -0.73
CA LEU A 124 -5.87 10.15 -0.45
C LEU A 124 -6.14 8.69 -0.02
N HIS A 125 -7.25 8.44 0.68
CA HIS A 125 -7.63 7.09 1.09
C HIS A 125 -8.03 6.21 -0.10
N ASP A 126 -8.47 6.82 -1.19
CA ASP A 126 -8.86 6.09 -2.40
C ASP A 126 -7.66 5.44 -3.10
N ALA A 127 -6.40 5.89 -2.83
CA ALA A 127 -5.20 5.18 -3.26
C ALA A 127 -5.13 3.75 -2.69
N ARG A 128 -5.56 3.57 -1.43
CA ARG A 128 -5.65 2.26 -0.80
C ARG A 128 -6.80 1.42 -1.37
N HIS A 129 -7.94 2.05 -1.66
CA HIS A 129 -9.06 1.38 -2.35
C HIS A 129 -8.64 0.92 -3.75
N THR A 130 -7.95 1.79 -4.49
CA THR A 130 -7.40 1.46 -5.81
C THR A 130 -6.44 0.27 -5.74
N HIS A 131 -5.52 0.27 -4.77
CA HIS A 131 -4.62 -0.86 -4.55
C HIS A 131 -5.37 -2.18 -4.35
N ALA A 132 -6.35 -2.19 -3.43
CA ALA A 132 -7.15 -3.38 -3.15
C ALA A 132 -7.94 -3.86 -4.38
N THR A 133 -8.61 -2.93 -5.07
CA THR A 133 -9.36 -3.21 -6.29
C THR A 133 -8.50 -3.82 -7.38
N LEU A 134 -7.30 -3.26 -7.62
CA LEU A 134 -6.38 -3.77 -8.63
C LEU A 134 -5.87 -5.17 -8.28
N MET A 135 -5.52 -5.43 -7.01
CA MET A 135 -5.13 -6.77 -6.58
C MET A 135 -6.24 -7.79 -6.84
N LEU A 136 -7.46 -7.49 -6.43
CA LEU A 136 -8.60 -8.39 -6.61
C LEU A 136 -8.94 -8.60 -8.10
N LYS A 137 -8.89 -7.55 -8.92
CA LYS A 137 -9.06 -7.65 -10.38
C LYS A 137 -7.99 -8.49 -11.08
N GLN A 138 -6.79 -8.55 -10.49
CA GLN A 138 -5.69 -9.41 -10.95
C GLN A 138 -5.79 -10.85 -10.42
N GLY A 139 -6.89 -11.22 -9.79
CA GLY A 139 -7.13 -12.56 -9.26
C GLY A 139 -6.42 -12.86 -7.93
N VAL A 140 -5.83 -11.86 -7.27
CA VAL A 140 -5.22 -12.07 -5.95
C VAL A 140 -6.31 -12.41 -4.94
N ASN A 141 -6.11 -13.50 -4.19
CA ASN A 141 -7.05 -13.98 -3.20
C ASN A 141 -7.43 -12.87 -2.20
N ALA A 142 -8.73 -12.74 -1.90
CA ALA A 142 -9.26 -11.73 -0.98
C ALA A 142 -8.64 -11.82 0.43
N LYS A 143 -8.28 -13.02 0.88
CA LYS A 143 -7.58 -13.22 2.16
C LYS A 143 -6.19 -12.56 2.14
N ILE A 144 -5.41 -12.76 1.09
CA ILE A 144 -4.07 -12.16 0.92
C ILE A 144 -4.21 -10.63 0.84
N THR A 145 -5.18 -10.14 0.07
CA THR A 145 -5.47 -8.69 -0.03
C THR A 145 -5.85 -8.11 1.33
N SER A 146 -6.70 -8.79 2.10
CA SER A 146 -7.11 -8.40 3.45
C SER A 146 -5.93 -8.32 4.42
N GLU A 147 -5.07 -9.33 4.43
CA GLU A 147 -3.86 -9.38 5.27
C GLU A 147 -2.89 -8.25 4.90
N ARG A 148 -2.63 -8.06 3.61
CA ARG A 148 -1.78 -6.98 3.11
C ARG A 148 -2.27 -5.60 3.54
N LEU A 149 -3.58 -5.39 3.51
CA LEU A 149 -4.21 -4.15 3.97
C LEU A 149 -4.23 -4.04 5.51
N GLY A 150 -4.16 -5.14 6.25
CA GLY A 150 -4.34 -5.17 7.70
C GLY A 150 -5.78 -4.89 8.10
N HIS A 151 -6.72 -5.53 7.41
CA HIS A 151 -8.11 -5.59 7.84
C HIS A 151 -8.25 -6.63 8.97
N SER A 152 -9.09 -6.35 9.95
CA SER A 152 -9.33 -7.26 11.06
C SER A 152 -10.06 -8.55 10.64
N SER A 153 -10.79 -8.50 9.53
CA SER A 153 -11.49 -9.63 8.91
C SER A 153 -11.46 -9.54 7.40
N VAL A 154 -11.40 -10.70 6.73
CA VAL A 154 -11.55 -10.79 5.26
C VAL A 154 -12.92 -10.29 4.79
N VAL A 155 -13.95 -10.39 5.65
CA VAL A 155 -15.31 -9.89 5.37
C VAL A 155 -15.27 -8.41 5.00
N ILE A 156 -14.47 -7.59 5.70
CA ILE A 156 -14.31 -6.16 5.38
C ILE A 156 -13.82 -5.97 3.93
N THR A 157 -12.90 -6.82 3.47
CA THR A 157 -12.40 -6.77 2.10
C THR A 157 -13.49 -7.19 1.11
N LEU A 158 -14.18 -8.28 1.39
CA LEU A 158 -15.25 -8.78 0.52
C LEU A 158 -16.40 -7.78 0.44
N ASP A 159 -16.93 -7.28 1.55
CA ASP A 159 -18.02 -6.32 1.57
C ASP A 159 -17.68 -5.01 0.85
N THR A 160 -16.43 -4.54 1.05
CA THR A 160 -16.01 -3.27 0.43
C THR A 160 -15.81 -3.41 -1.08
N TYR A 161 -15.36 -4.57 -1.58
CA TYR A 161 -14.89 -4.72 -2.96
C TYR A 161 -15.67 -5.77 -3.78
N SER A 162 -16.72 -6.41 -3.24
CA SER A 162 -17.54 -7.41 -3.98
C SER A 162 -18.09 -6.86 -5.29
N HIS A 163 -18.48 -5.58 -5.31
CA HIS A 163 -19.03 -4.91 -6.49
C HIS A 163 -18.04 -4.73 -7.66
N VAL A 164 -16.73 -4.87 -7.42
CA VAL A 164 -15.68 -4.75 -8.46
C VAL A 164 -15.24 -6.09 -9.03
N LEU A 165 -15.92 -7.17 -8.63
CA LEU A 165 -15.62 -8.55 -9.01
C LEU A 165 -16.79 -9.23 -9.78
N PRO A 166 -17.43 -8.56 -10.77
CA PRO A 166 -18.41 -9.24 -11.60
C PRO A 166 -17.72 -10.34 -12.41
N GLY A 167 -18.39 -11.44 -12.66
CA GLY A 167 -17.87 -12.54 -13.47
C GLY A 167 -16.89 -13.48 -12.76
N LEU A 168 -16.77 -13.43 -11.43
CA LEU A 168 -15.91 -14.37 -10.68
C LEU A 168 -16.36 -15.82 -10.82
N GLN A 169 -17.66 -16.08 -10.88
CA GLN A 169 -18.20 -17.43 -11.06
C GLN A 169 -17.82 -17.98 -12.43
N GLU A 170 -17.98 -17.16 -13.46
CA GLU A 170 -17.60 -17.53 -14.83
C GLU A 170 -16.09 -17.70 -14.99
N ALA A 171 -15.29 -16.84 -14.34
CA ALA A 171 -13.84 -16.96 -14.32
C ALA A 171 -13.38 -18.21 -13.57
N ALA A 172 -14.03 -18.55 -12.45
CA ALA A 172 -13.76 -19.77 -11.70
C ALA A 172 -14.11 -21.03 -12.51
N ALA A 173 -15.24 -21.03 -13.20
CA ALA A 173 -15.64 -22.14 -14.07
C ALA A 173 -14.64 -22.36 -15.21
N ARG A 174 -14.23 -21.28 -15.90
CA ARG A 174 -13.19 -21.37 -16.95
C ARG A 174 -11.85 -21.85 -16.40
N GLY A 175 -11.41 -21.30 -15.30
CA GLY A 175 -10.14 -21.73 -14.67
C GLY A 175 -10.15 -23.18 -14.21
N PHE A 176 -11.33 -23.71 -13.86
CA PHE A 176 -11.49 -25.13 -13.56
C PHE A 176 -11.33 -26.01 -14.80
N ASP A 177 -11.97 -25.63 -15.92
CA ASP A 177 -11.83 -26.36 -17.18
C ASP A 177 -10.39 -26.31 -17.70
N GLU A 178 -9.75 -25.15 -17.70
CA GLU A 178 -8.34 -24.98 -18.08
C GLU A 178 -7.41 -25.80 -17.19
N GLY A 179 -7.66 -25.84 -15.88
CA GLY A 179 -6.87 -26.63 -14.91
C GLY A 179 -6.99 -28.14 -15.11
N LEU A 180 -8.09 -28.59 -15.72
CA LEU A 180 -8.29 -30.01 -16.11
C LEU A 180 -7.77 -30.31 -17.52
N GLY A 181 -7.16 -29.34 -18.22
CA GLY A 181 -6.69 -29.50 -19.60
C GLY A 181 -7.83 -29.66 -20.61
N ARG A 182 -9.05 -29.21 -20.26
CA ARG A 182 -10.21 -29.24 -21.16
C ARG A 182 -10.36 -27.86 -21.80
N THR A 183 -10.24 -27.80 -23.10
CA THR A 183 -10.61 -26.62 -23.89
C THR A 183 -11.97 -26.84 -24.56
N THR A 184 -12.67 -25.76 -24.84
CA THR A 184 -13.96 -25.80 -25.56
C THR A 184 -13.82 -26.52 -26.91
N GLN A 185 -12.64 -26.54 -27.51
CA GLN A 185 -12.32 -27.26 -28.75
C GLN A 185 -12.35 -28.78 -28.57
N ASP A 186 -11.95 -29.31 -27.39
CA ASP A 186 -11.90 -30.75 -27.14
C ASP A 186 -13.30 -31.36 -27.06
N VAL A 187 -14.30 -30.57 -26.59
CA VAL A 187 -15.71 -31.01 -26.51
C VAL A 187 -16.35 -31.03 -27.89
N ILE A 188 -16.04 -30.06 -28.74
CA ILE A 188 -16.62 -29.97 -30.10
C ILE A 188 -16.04 -31.07 -31.01
N SER A 189 -14.78 -31.44 -30.84
CA SER A 189 -14.14 -32.51 -31.62
C SER A 189 -14.53 -33.94 -31.19
N SER A 190 -15.09 -34.12 -30.00
CA SER A 190 -15.53 -35.43 -29.48
C SER A 190 -17.00 -35.74 -29.78
N THR A 191 -17.78 -34.79 -30.33
CA THR A 191 -19.21 -34.94 -30.62
C THR A 191 -19.51 -34.97 -32.13
N GLY A 192 -18.49 -35.03 -32.98
CA GLY A 192 -18.57 -35.25 -34.43
C GLY A 192 -18.01 -36.59 -34.79
#